data_d1fc343a3458e2694bdcc9527973da5b
#
_entry.id   d1fc343a3458e2694bdcc9527973da5b
#
_cell.length_a   1.000
_cell.length_b   1.000
_cell.length_c   1.000
_cell.angle_alpha   90.00
_cell.angle_beta   90.00
_cell.angle_gamma   90.00
#
_symmetry.space_group_name_H-M   'P 1'
#
loop_
_entity.id
_entity.type
_entity.pdbx_description
1 polymer ?
#
loop_
_entity_poly.entity_id
_entity_poly.type
_entity_poly.pdbx_seq_one_letter_code
_entity_poly.pdbx_strand_id
1 'polypeptide(L)'
;MKKSDKKKLSGEIIKRLAKEYPDAKCHLDFNSPFELIVSTVLAAQCTDIRVNMVMVPLYKIKYKSPKNIIKDGEDNFRENIKSINFFNNKAKAVLSICKTVVDKYNGQIPQTMDELTSLAGVGRKSASVVMGNCFGKNDVIIVDTHLKRVATRLGLIENENPEKIEIELKGIIPDNEQFHFSMRIGELGRQICKAKKPDCEGCFMNDICVSAFK
;
A
#
# COMPACT_ATOMS: atom_id res chain seq x y z
N MET A 1 -1.01 -18.11 20.41
CA MET A 1 0.44 -18.00 20.71
C MET A 1 0.70 -16.83 21.66
N LYS A 2 1.62 -16.95 22.65
CA LYS A 2 1.96 -15.83 23.54
C LYS A 2 2.62 -14.68 22.76
N LYS A 3 2.50 -13.44 23.24
CA LYS A 3 3.08 -12.26 22.57
C LYS A 3 4.60 -12.34 22.43
N SER A 4 5.29 -12.90 23.43
CA SER A 4 6.74 -13.16 23.39
C SER A 4 7.14 -14.07 22.23
N ASP A 5 6.35 -15.13 21.99
CA ASP A 5 6.63 -16.11 20.94
C ASP A 5 6.35 -15.52 19.56
N LYS A 6 5.25 -14.74 19.42
CA LYS A 6 4.96 -13.97 18.20
C LYS A 6 6.09 -12.99 17.88
N LYS A 7 6.67 -12.31 18.89
CA LYS A 7 7.79 -11.39 18.70
C LYS A 7 9.06 -12.09 18.23
N LYS A 8 9.37 -13.28 18.79
CA LYS A 8 10.51 -14.10 18.34
C LYS A 8 10.30 -14.59 16.91
N LEU A 9 9.12 -15.10 16.62
CA LEU A 9 8.73 -15.56 15.27
C LEU A 9 8.80 -14.41 14.24
N SER A 10 8.29 -13.22 14.57
CA SER A 10 8.34 -12.06 13.66
C SER A 10 9.78 -11.66 13.35
N GLY A 11 10.71 -11.73 14.29
CA GLY A 11 12.13 -11.47 14.06
C GLY A 11 12.75 -12.42 13.02
N GLU A 12 12.45 -13.73 13.12
CA GLU A 12 12.92 -14.72 12.14
C GLU A 12 12.29 -14.49 10.76
N ILE A 13 10.99 -14.20 10.72
CA ILE A 13 10.27 -13.87 9.46
C ILE A 13 10.89 -12.64 8.80
N ILE A 14 11.12 -11.54 9.55
CA ILE A 14 11.73 -10.32 9.02
C ILE A 14 13.09 -10.61 8.39
N LYS A 15 13.94 -11.37 9.07
CA LYS A 15 15.26 -11.76 8.58
C LYS A 15 15.18 -12.53 7.26
N ARG A 16 14.29 -13.50 7.15
CA ARG A 16 14.11 -14.30 5.92
C ARG A 16 13.52 -13.46 4.80
N LEU A 17 12.52 -12.62 5.09
CA LEU A 17 11.94 -11.70 4.13
C LEU A 17 12.98 -10.69 3.59
N ALA A 18 13.85 -10.17 4.45
CA ALA A 18 14.89 -9.23 4.04
C ALA A 18 15.92 -9.89 3.12
N LYS A 19 16.23 -11.17 3.33
CA LYS A 19 17.14 -11.96 2.48
C LYS A 19 16.53 -12.25 1.10
N GLU A 20 15.25 -12.64 1.07
CA GLU A 20 14.57 -13.07 -0.16
C GLU A 20 14.08 -11.90 -1.01
N TYR A 21 13.61 -10.82 -0.36
CA TYR A 21 13.05 -9.64 -1.02
C TYR A 21 13.77 -8.34 -0.59
N PRO A 22 15.09 -8.21 -0.83
CA PRO A 22 15.85 -7.02 -0.42
C PRO A 22 15.32 -5.74 -1.07
N ASP A 23 14.84 -5.84 -2.33
CA ASP A 23 14.40 -4.71 -3.17
C ASP A 23 12.87 -4.60 -3.28
N ALA A 24 12.13 -5.16 -2.29
CA ALA A 24 10.67 -5.05 -2.28
C ALA A 24 10.22 -3.58 -2.30
N LYS A 25 9.41 -3.22 -3.28
CA LYS A 25 8.97 -1.83 -3.52
C LYS A 25 7.50 -1.74 -3.91
N CYS A 26 6.99 -0.52 -3.93
CA CYS A 26 5.65 -0.23 -4.45
C CYS A 26 5.56 -0.62 -5.94
N HIS A 27 4.45 -1.25 -6.34
CA HIS A 27 4.19 -1.62 -7.74
C HIS A 27 3.56 -0.51 -8.57
N LEU A 28 3.12 0.58 -7.92
CA LEU A 28 2.72 1.79 -8.63
C LEU A 28 3.96 2.58 -9.03
N ASP A 29 4.02 3.04 -10.27
CA ASP A 29 5.08 3.89 -10.77
C ASP A 29 4.77 5.36 -10.46
N PHE A 30 5.70 6.05 -9.84
CA PHE A 30 5.57 7.45 -9.46
C PHE A 30 6.94 8.13 -9.33
N ASN A 31 6.96 9.46 -9.50
CA ASN A 31 8.15 10.31 -9.30
C ASN A 31 7.93 11.36 -8.19
N SER A 32 6.71 11.44 -7.64
CA SER A 32 6.39 12.41 -6.58
C SER A 32 5.32 11.87 -5.63
N PRO A 33 5.21 12.44 -4.40
CA PRO A 33 4.11 12.12 -3.49
C PRO A 33 2.72 12.38 -4.10
N PHE A 34 2.61 13.40 -4.94
CA PHE A 34 1.37 13.70 -5.68
C PHE A 34 0.99 12.56 -6.63
N GLU A 35 1.93 12.08 -7.44
CA GLU A 35 1.67 10.96 -8.34
C GLU A 35 1.27 9.70 -7.57
N LEU A 36 1.95 9.41 -6.47
CA LEU A 36 1.65 8.23 -5.66
C LEU A 36 0.27 8.30 -5.02
N ILE A 37 -0.12 9.43 -4.40
CA ILE A 37 -1.44 9.52 -3.76
C ILE A 37 -2.58 9.40 -4.78
N VAL A 38 -2.46 10.03 -5.93
CA VAL A 38 -3.43 9.89 -7.03
C VAL A 38 -3.49 8.44 -7.49
N SER A 39 -2.35 7.81 -7.75
CA SER A 39 -2.28 6.41 -8.20
C SER A 39 -2.84 5.45 -7.16
N THR A 40 -2.64 5.66 -5.85
CA THR A 40 -3.23 4.80 -4.79
C THR A 40 -4.76 4.88 -4.76
N VAL A 41 -5.34 6.06 -4.96
CA VAL A 41 -6.80 6.22 -5.06
C VAL A 41 -7.33 5.52 -6.31
N LEU A 42 -6.63 5.64 -7.43
CA LEU A 42 -7.00 4.98 -8.67
C LEU A 42 -6.84 3.45 -8.62
N ALA A 43 -5.92 2.94 -7.80
CA ALA A 43 -5.68 1.50 -7.61
C ALA A 43 -6.74 0.80 -6.74
N ALA A 44 -7.63 1.51 -6.07
CA ALA A 44 -8.73 0.88 -5.33
C ALA A 44 -9.59 0.01 -6.26
N GLN A 45 -9.64 -1.31 -6.02
CA GLN A 45 -10.34 -2.30 -6.87
C GLN A 45 -9.91 -2.24 -8.37
N CYS A 46 -8.65 -1.89 -8.61
CA CYS A 46 -8.02 -1.90 -9.94
C CYS A 46 -6.58 -2.41 -9.79
N THR A 47 -6.03 -3.01 -10.84
CA THR A 47 -4.64 -3.49 -10.79
C THR A 47 -3.65 -2.34 -10.92
N ASP A 48 -2.51 -2.43 -10.21
CA ASP A 48 -1.43 -1.46 -10.31
C ASP A 48 -0.94 -1.31 -11.75
N ILE A 49 -0.86 -2.42 -12.49
CA ILE A 49 -0.49 -2.44 -13.93
C ILE A 49 -1.43 -1.55 -14.74
N ARG A 50 -2.74 -1.66 -14.54
CA ARG A 50 -3.72 -0.83 -15.26
C ARG A 50 -3.55 0.65 -14.90
N VAL A 51 -3.35 0.97 -13.64
CA VAL A 51 -3.12 2.36 -13.21
C VAL A 51 -1.84 2.91 -13.83
N ASN A 52 -0.75 2.16 -13.81
CA ASN A 52 0.53 2.57 -14.42
C ASN A 52 0.38 2.81 -15.93
N MET A 53 -0.28 1.90 -16.65
CA MET A 53 -0.54 2.06 -18.10
C MET A 53 -1.27 3.36 -18.44
N VAL A 54 -2.21 3.78 -17.58
CA VAL A 54 -3.01 5.00 -17.80
C VAL A 54 -2.26 6.24 -17.32
N MET A 55 -1.73 6.20 -16.09
CA MET A 55 -1.26 7.42 -15.43
C MET A 55 0.18 7.79 -15.75
N VAL A 56 1.08 6.84 -15.98
CA VAL A 56 2.49 7.16 -16.25
C VAL A 56 2.65 8.07 -17.50
N PRO A 57 2.00 7.81 -18.64
CA PRO A 57 2.03 8.74 -19.77
C PRO A 57 1.41 10.11 -19.42
N LEU A 58 0.29 10.13 -18.68
CA LEU A 58 -0.39 11.37 -18.30
C LEU A 58 0.43 12.23 -17.34
N TYR A 59 1.17 11.64 -16.41
CA TYR A 59 2.10 12.36 -15.54
C TYR A 59 3.23 13.02 -16.34
N LYS A 60 3.78 12.33 -17.33
CA LYS A 60 4.87 12.87 -18.16
C LYS A 60 4.45 14.08 -18.99
N ILE A 61 3.25 14.05 -19.59
CA ILE A 61 2.83 15.04 -20.59
C ILE A 61 1.83 16.08 -20.05
N LYS A 62 0.99 15.73 -19.06
CA LYS A 62 -0.19 16.54 -18.71
C LYS A 62 -0.31 16.86 -17.23
N TYR A 63 -0.21 15.87 -16.33
CA TYR A 63 -0.55 16.02 -14.90
C TYR A 63 0.68 16.05 -14.01
N LYS A 64 1.53 17.06 -14.17
CA LYS A 64 2.77 17.23 -13.40
C LYS A 64 2.55 17.77 -11.98
N SER A 65 1.36 18.29 -11.68
CA SER A 65 0.99 18.86 -10.38
C SER A 65 -0.51 18.83 -10.15
N PRO A 66 -0.98 19.01 -8.90
CA PRO A 66 -2.41 19.12 -8.60
C PRO A 66 -3.11 20.21 -9.42
N LYS A 67 -2.46 21.34 -9.64
CA LYS A 67 -3.01 22.45 -10.43
C LYS A 67 -3.32 22.06 -11.87
N ASN A 68 -2.57 21.14 -12.47
CA ASN A 68 -2.84 20.69 -13.84
C ASN A 68 -4.15 19.89 -13.92
N ILE A 69 -4.46 19.03 -12.93
CA ILE A 69 -5.75 18.31 -12.90
C ILE A 69 -6.90 19.28 -12.65
N ILE A 70 -6.74 20.26 -11.76
CA ILE A 70 -7.78 21.29 -11.52
C ILE A 70 -8.06 22.08 -12.78
N LYS A 71 -7.01 22.52 -13.50
CA LYS A 71 -7.14 23.29 -14.76
C LYS A 71 -7.82 22.48 -15.87
N ASP A 72 -7.53 21.18 -15.95
CA ASP A 72 -8.14 20.28 -16.95
C ASP A 72 -9.63 20.02 -16.68
N GLY A 73 -10.03 20.06 -15.41
CA GLY A 73 -11.39 19.85 -14.96
C GLY A 73 -11.79 18.38 -14.82
N GLU A 74 -12.94 18.16 -14.17
CA GLU A 74 -13.42 16.81 -13.85
C GLU A 74 -13.71 15.98 -15.10
N ASP A 75 -14.37 16.57 -16.09
CA ASP A 75 -14.84 15.84 -17.26
C ASP A 75 -13.67 15.32 -18.11
N ASN A 76 -12.66 16.16 -18.35
CA ASN A 76 -11.48 15.76 -19.10
C ASN A 76 -10.65 14.74 -18.32
N PHE A 77 -10.47 14.93 -17.01
CA PHE A 77 -9.76 13.96 -16.19
C PHE A 77 -10.47 12.60 -16.17
N ARG A 78 -11.80 12.62 -16.02
CA ARG A 78 -12.65 11.42 -16.06
C ARG A 78 -12.50 10.65 -17.38
N GLU A 79 -12.52 11.34 -18.49
CA GLU A 79 -12.33 10.73 -19.82
C GLU A 79 -10.94 10.08 -19.95
N ASN A 80 -9.88 10.74 -19.45
CA ASN A 80 -8.53 10.21 -19.47
C ASN A 80 -8.36 8.93 -18.64
N ILE A 81 -9.15 8.72 -17.59
CA ILE A 81 -9.09 7.55 -16.72
C ILE A 81 -10.24 6.56 -16.92
N LYS A 82 -11.03 6.66 -17.97
CA LYS A 82 -12.26 5.85 -18.21
C LYS A 82 -12.02 4.33 -18.22
N SER A 83 -10.80 3.88 -18.48
CA SER A 83 -10.44 2.46 -18.44
C SER A 83 -10.13 1.93 -17.01
N ILE A 84 -10.17 2.80 -16.01
CA ILE A 84 -9.98 2.45 -14.59
C ILE A 84 -11.36 2.17 -13.95
N ASN A 85 -11.48 1.06 -13.22
CA ASN A 85 -12.73 0.70 -12.54
C ASN A 85 -13.22 1.85 -11.64
N PHE A 86 -14.53 2.10 -11.63
CA PHE A 86 -15.17 3.17 -10.84
C PHE A 86 -14.65 4.58 -11.13
N PHE A 87 -14.21 4.82 -12.35
CA PHE A 87 -13.55 6.06 -12.78
C PHE A 87 -14.33 7.34 -12.45
N ASN A 88 -15.67 7.33 -12.48
CA ASN A 88 -16.49 8.50 -12.15
C ASN A 88 -16.27 8.98 -10.71
N ASN A 89 -16.36 8.07 -9.72
CA ASN A 89 -16.14 8.41 -8.32
C ASN A 89 -14.67 8.75 -8.04
N LYS A 90 -13.74 8.06 -8.72
CA LYS A 90 -12.31 8.30 -8.60
C LYS A 90 -11.91 9.66 -9.18
N ALA A 91 -12.49 10.08 -10.30
CA ALA A 91 -12.26 11.42 -10.86
C ALA A 91 -12.66 12.51 -9.86
N LYS A 92 -13.85 12.41 -9.28
CA LYS A 92 -14.31 13.33 -8.22
C LYS A 92 -13.38 13.36 -7.01
N ALA A 93 -12.98 12.19 -6.52
CA ALA A 93 -12.08 12.09 -5.38
C ALA A 93 -10.70 12.71 -5.67
N VAL A 94 -10.11 12.43 -6.83
CA VAL A 94 -8.82 13.00 -7.23
C VAL A 94 -8.90 14.51 -7.40
N LEU A 95 -9.97 15.02 -8.01
CA LEU A 95 -10.16 16.48 -8.14
C LEU A 95 -10.31 17.14 -6.77
N SER A 96 -11.05 16.52 -5.84
CA SER A 96 -11.19 17.00 -4.45
C SER A 96 -9.84 17.01 -3.72
N ILE A 97 -9.04 15.94 -3.86
CA ILE A 97 -7.67 15.91 -3.33
C ILE A 97 -6.86 17.07 -3.86
N CYS A 98 -6.86 17.27 -5.20
CA CYS A 98 -6.07 18.33 -5.82
C CYS A 98 -6.46 19.72 -5.30
N LYS A 99 -7.75 20.02 -5.18
CA LYS A 99 -8.25 21.27 -4.61
C LYS A 99 -7.80 21.44 -3.16
N THR A 100 -8.04 20.43 -2.30
CA THR A 100 -7.65 20.47 -0.89
C THR A 100 -6.14 20.69 -0.73
N VAL A 101 -5.33 19.99 -1.54
CA VAL A 101 -3.86 20.11 -1.50
C VAL A 101 -3.40 21.51 -1.91
N VAL A 102 -4.02 22.10 -2.93
CA VAL A 102 -3.68 23.47 -3.35
C VAL A 102 -4.12 24.49 -2.30
N ASP A 103 -5.35 24.37 -1.79
CA ASP A 103 -5.96 25.38 -0.92
C ASP A 103 -5.42 25.35 0.51
N LYS A 104 -5.19 24.15 1.08
CA LYS A 104 -4.77 23.98 2.48
C LYS A 104 -3.28 23.72 2.67
N TYR A 105 -2.61 23.12 1.67
CA TYR A 105 -1.23 22.64 1.80
C TYR A 105 -0.27 23.26 0.77
N ASN A 106 -0.65 24.38 0.15
CA ASN A 106 0.17 25.11 -0.85
C ASN A 106 0.69 24.21 -2.00
N GLY A 107 -0.11 23.20 -2.40
CA GLY A 107 0.27 22.26 -3.45
C GLY A 107 1.17 21.11 -3.00
N GLN A 108 1.53 21.02 -1.71
CA GLN A 108 2.33 19.94 -1.14
C GLN A 108 1.45 18.84 -0.56
N ILE A 109 1.81 17.59 -0.75
CA ILE A 109 1.09 16.47 -0.11
C ILE A 109 1.43 16.46 1.38
N PRO A 110 0.42 16.41 2.29
CA PRO A 110 0.66 16.37 3.72
C PRO A 110 1.37 15.07 4.13
N GLN A 111 2.03 15.10 5.30
CA GLN A 111 2.95 14.04 5.72
C GLN A 111 2.50 13.27 6.97
N THR A 112 1.35 13.62 7.54
CA THR A 112 0.80 12.95 8.72
C THR A 112 -0.36 12.04 8.34
N MET A 113 -0.60 10.99 9.15
CA MET A 113 -1.69 10.05 8.94
C MET A 113 -3.04 10.76 8.93
N ASP A 114 -3.28 11.67 9.89
CA ASP A 114 -4.55 12.36 10.04
C ASP A 114 -4.85 13.29 8.86
N GLU A 115 -3.86 14.05 8.42
CA GLU A 115 -4.02 14.93 7.26
C GLU A 115 -4.24 14.13 5.96
N LEU A 116 -3.46 13.07 5.75
CA LEU A 116 -3.61 12.21 4.56
C LEU A 116 -4.99 11.55 4.52
N THR A 117 -5.48 11.03 5.65
CA THR A 117 -6.79 10.39 5.72
C THR A 117 -7.95 11.36 5.68
N SER A 118 -7.71 12.66 5.88
CA SER A 118 -8.70 13.72 5.66
C SER A 118 -8.98 14.00 4.17
N LEU A 119 -8.09 13.54 3.28
CA LEU A 119 -8.26 13.70 1.83
C LEU A 119 -9.29 12.72 1.27
N ALA A 120 -10.08 13.17 0.31
CA ALA A 120 -11.16 12.38 -0.26
C ALA A 120 -10.68 11.04 -0.86
N GLY A 121 -11.23 9.92 -0.41
CA GLY A 121 -10.89 8.59 -0.90
C GLY A 121 -9.53 8.05 -0.45
N VAL A 122 -8.84 8.73 0.47
CA VAL A 122 -7.59 8.28 1.08
C VAL A 122 -7.88 7.63 2.43
N GLY A 123 -7.81 6.30 2.48
CA GLY A 123 -7.88 5.55 3.73
C GLY A 123 -6.50 5.30 4.35
N ARG A 124 -6.47 4.73 5.58
CA ARG A 124 -5.22 4.42 6.31
C ARG A 124 -4.20 3.63 5.47
N LYS A 125 -4.65 2.62 4.71
CA LYS A 125 -3.76 1.85 3.81
C LYS A 125 -3.06 2.76 2.80
N SER A 126 -3.80 3.62 2.09
CA SER A 126 -3.25 4.54 1.09
C SER A 126 -2.32 5.58 1.73
N ALA A 127 -2.69 6.10 2.89
CA ALA A 127 -1.85 7.00 3.68
C ALA A 127 -0.52 6.33 4.07
N SER A 128 -0.55 5.10 4.60
CA SER A 128 0.65 4.33 4.96
C SER A 128 1.56 4.08 3.74
N VAL A 129 0.98 3.80 2.56
CA VAL A 129 1.75 3.65 1.31
C VAL A 129 2.50 4.94 0.97
N VAL A 130 1.83 6.10 1.04
CA VAL A 130 2.46 7.40 0.76
C VAL A 130 3.50 7.77 1.81
N MET A 131 3.20 7.57 3.09
CA MET A 131 4.11 7.88 4.20
C MET A 131 5.42 7.08 4.10
N GLY A 132 5.34 5.79 3.86
CA GLY A 132 6.52 4.93 3.77
C GLY A 132 7.34 5.20 2.50
N ASN A 133 6.69 5.26 1.33
CA ASN A 133 7.40 5.39 0.06
C ASN A 133 7.95 6.81 -0.21
N CYS A 134 7.28 7.87 0.27
CA CYS A 134 7.64 9.24 -0.08
C CYS A 134 8.27 10.03 1.05
N PHE A 135 8.00 9.67 2.31
CA PHE A 135 8.42 10.46 3.47
C PHE A 135 9.33 9.70 4.44
N GLY A 136 9.75 8.48 4.06
CA GLY A 136 10.68 7.66 4.85
C GLY A 136 10.14 7.22 6.22
N LYS A 137 8.80 7.19 6.38
CA LYS A 137 8.16 6.73 7.62
C LYS A 137 8.19 5.21 7.70
N ASN A 138 9.09 4.68 8.51
CA ASN A 138 9.27 3.24 8.68
C ASN A 138 8.30 2.63 9.71
N ASP A 139 7.68 3.44 10.55
CA ASP A 139 6.73 3.08 11.60
C ASP A 139 5.28 2.91 11.13
N VAL A 140 5.09 2.54 9.88
CA VAL A 140 3.78 2.32 9.26
C VAL A 140 3.60 0.88 8.78
N ILE A 141 2.43 0.31 9.02
CA ILE A 141 2.03 -1.00 8.51
C ILE A 141 1.01 -0.82 7.39
N ILE A 142 1.25 -1.44 6.24
CA ILE A 142 0.32 -1.43 5.10
C ILE A 142 -0.54 -2.69 5.16
N VAL A 143 -1.70 -2.60 5.81
CA VAL A 143 -2.62 -3.75 5.91
C VAL A 143 -3.42 -3.88 4.61
N ASP A 144 -2.94 -4.74 3.72
CA ASP A 144 -3.64 -5.13 2.50
C ASP A 144 -4.09 -6.61 2.55
N THR A 145 -4.72 -7.08 1.49
CA THR A 145 -5.19 -8.47 1.40
C THR A 145 -4.05 -9.50 1.39
N HIS A 146 -2.87 -9.14 0.88
CA HIS A 146 -1.69 -10.01 0.90
C HIS A 146 -1.10 -10.09 2.30
N LEU A 147 -0.82 -8.95 2.93
CA LEU A 147 -0.31 -8.90 4.29
C LEU A 147 -1.25 -9.64 5.25
N LYS A 148 -2.56 -9.31 5.24
CA LYS A 148 -3.54 -9.99 6.09
C LYS A 148 -3.46 -11.50 5.94
N ARG A 149 -3.59 -12.03 4.71
CA ARG A 149 -3.56 -13.47 4.42
C ARG A 149 -2.27 -14.14 4.89
N VAL A 150 -1.14 -13.55 4.53
CA VAL A 150 0.17 -14.15 4.83
C VAL A 150 0.47 -14.10 6.32
N ALA A 151 0.22 -12.97 6.98
CA ALA A 151 0.44 -12.83 8.43
C ALA A 151 -0.47 -13.76 9.24
N THR A 152 -1.73 -13.97 8.81
CA THR A 152 -2.63 -14.98 9.42
C THR A 152 -2.05 -16.39 9.25
N ARG A 153 -1.64 -16.76 8.03
CA ARG A 153 -1.07 -18.10 7.76
C ARG A 153 0.24 -18.36 8.51
N LEU A 154 1.03 -17.33 8.73
CA LEU A 154 2.25 -17.41 9.55
C LEU A 154 1.96 -17.41 11.07
N GLY A 155 0.71 -17.20 11.49
CA GLY A 155 0.32 -17.19 12.90
C GLY A 155 0.69 -15.90 13.65
N LEU A 156 1.00 -14.83 12.94
CA LEU A 156 1.32 -13.53 13.55
C LEU A 156 0.08 -12.79 14.07
N ILE A 157 -1.04 -12.93 13.37
CA ILE A 157 -2.30 -12.23 13.67
C ILE A 157 -3.47 -13.20 13.73
N GLU A 158 -4.50 -12.80 14.47
CA GLU A 158 -5.75 -13.54 14.61
C GLU A 158 -6.97 -12.69 14.27
N ASN A 159 -6.81 -11.35 14.23
CA ASN A 159 -7.87 -10.42 13.90
C ASN A 159 -8.16 -10.35 12.40
N GLU A 160 -9.40 -9.98 12.09
CA GLU A 160 -9.89 -9.75 10.73
C GLU A 160 -10.00 -8.24 10.38
N ASN A 161 -10.13 -7.38 11.39
CA ASN A 161 -10.26 -5.93 11.22
C ASN A 161 -8.87 -5.32 10.92
N PRO A 162 -8.71 -4.53 9.84
CA PRO A 162 -7.42 -3.96 9.44
C PRO A 162 -6.74 -3.09 10.51
N GLU A 163 -7.50 -2.30 11.28
CA GLU A 163 -6.94 -1.44 12.32
C GLU A 163 -6.40 -2.27 13.50
N LYS A 164 -7.13 -3.33 13.88
CA LYS A 164 -6.66 -4.26 14.92
C LYS A 164 -5.43 -5.04 14.46
N ILE A 165 -5.37 -5.44 13.18
CA ILE A 165 -4.19 -6.08 12.57
C ILE A 165 -2.99 -5.14 12.64
N GLU A 166 -3.16 -3.87 12.29
CA GLU A 166 -2.09 -2.85 12.39
C GLU A 166 -1.55 -2.78 13.81
N ILE A 167 -2.42 -2.69 14.82
CA ILE A 167 -2.05 -2.63 16.24
C ILE A 167 -1.31 -3.90 16.68
N GLU A 168 -1.81 -5.08 16.31
CA GLU A 168 -1.16 -6.36 16.63
C GLU A 168 0.26 -6.42 16.06
N LEU A 169 0.42 -6.09 14.79
CA LEU A 169 1.71 -6.14 14.12
C LEU A 169 2.69 -5.10 14.67
N LYS A 170 2.24 -3.87 14.93
CA LYS A 170 3.05 -2.84 15.60
C LYS A 170 3.55 -3.28 16.99
N GLY A 171 2.78 -4.11 17.67
CA GLY A 171 3.17 -4.66 18.97
C GLY A 171 4.27 -5.73 18.96
N ILE A 172 4.60 -6.28 17.78
CA ILE A 172 5.57 -7.40 17.62
C ILE A 172 6.67 -7.12 16.58
N ILE A 173 6.51 -6.12 15.72
CA ILE A 173 7.48 -5.73 14.68
C ILE A 173 8.14 -4.42 15.10
N PRO A 174 9.49 -4.33 15.10
CA PRO A 174 10.20 -3.08 15.39
C PRO A 174 9.79 -1.95 14.46
N ASP A 175 9.69 -0.73 14.98
CA ASP A 175 9.17 0.43 14.23
C ASP A 175 9.94 0.69 12.93
N ASN A 176 11.26 0.54 12.95
CA ASN A 176 12.12 0.71 11.78
C ASN A 176 11.96 -0.39 10.71
N GLU A 177 11.25 -1.49 11.01
CA GLU A 177 11.02 -2.60 10.08
C GLU A 177 9.58 -2.68 9.56
N GLN A 178 8.63 -1.95 10.14
CA GLN A 178 7.20 -2.10 9.88
C GLN A 178 6.84 -1.85 8.41
N PHE A 179 7.36 -0.79 7.81
CA PHE A 179 7.15 -0.49 6.39
C PHE A 179 7.78 -1.56 5.50
N HIS A 180 9.04 -1.89 5.72
CA HIS A 180 9.76 -2.90 4.94
C HIS A 180 9.14 -4.29 5.07
N PHE A 181 8.70 -4.66 6.26
CA PHE A 181 7.94 -5.89 6.48
C PHE A 181 6.67 -5.92 5.63
N SER A 182 5.91 -4.81 5.59
CA SER A 182 4.67 -4.72 4.81
C SER A 182 4.93 -4.91 3.31
N MET A 183 5.99 -4.31 2.78
CA MET A 183 6.37 -4.44 1.38
C MET A 183 6.77 -5.88 1.05
N ARG A 184 7.69 -6.44 1.84
CA ARG A 184 8.26 -7.78 1.63
C ARG A 184 7.21 -8.90 1.79
N ILE A 185 6.34 -8.81 2.80
CA ILE A 185 5.27 -9.81 3.00
C ILE A 185 4.22 -9.72 1.88
N GLY A 186 4.03 -8.54 1.29
CA GLY A 186 3.25 -8.36 0.08
C GLY A 186 3.80 -9.16 -1.10
N GLU A 187 5.14 -9.14 -1.30
CA GLU A 187 5.83 -9.93 -2.34
C GLU A 187 5.67 -11.44 -2.11
N LEU A 188 5.88 -11.92 -0.88
CA LEU A 188 5.63 -13.32 -0.53
C LEU A 188 4.19 -13.74 -0.87
N GLY A 189 3.23 -12.85 -0.60
CA GLY A 189 1.82 -13.09 -0.89
C GLY A 189 1.49 -13.12 -2.39
N ARG A 190 2.19 -12.35 -3.21
CA ARG A 190 2.01 -12.33 -4.67
C ARG A 190 2.67 -13.53 -5.35
N GLN A 191 3.88 -13.85 -4.94
CA GLN A 191 4.71 -14.82 -5.66
C GLN A 191 4.48 -16.26 -5.19
N ILE A 192 4.51 -16.51 -3.89
CA ILE A 192 4.51 -17.86 -3.29
C ILE A 192 3.21 -18.15 -2.56
N CYS A 193 2.89 -17.35 -1.52
CA CYS A 193 1.76 -17.59 -0.64
C CYS A 193 0.44 -17.09 -1.26
N LYS A 194 0.09 -17.59 -2.46
CA LYS A 194 -1.11 -17.20 -3.21
C LYS A 194 -2.40 -17.53 -2.45
N ALA A 195 -3.49 -16.82 -2.76
CA ALA A 195 -4.79 -17.05 -2.11
C ALA A 195 -5.29 -18.48 -2.38
N LYS A 196 -5.26 -18.89 -3.65
CA LYS A 196 -5.54 -20.27 -4.09
C LYS A 196 -4.20 -20.95 -4.41
N LYS A 197 -4.02 -22.19 -3.94
CA LYS A 197 -2.84 -23.04 -4.20
C LYS A 197 -1.51 -22.34 -3.85
N PRO A 198 -1.26 -22.06 -2.56
CA PRO A 198 0.05 -21.57 -2.13
C PRO A 198 1.11 -22.63 -2.43
N ASP A 199 2.28 -22.20 -2.89
CA ASP A 199 3.44 -23.07 -3.06
C ASP A 199 4.17 -23.26 -1.73
N CYS A 200 3.70 -24.19 -0.90
CA CYS A 200 4.28 -24.46 0.40
C CYS A 200 5.60 -25.23 0.31
N GLU A 201 5.78 -26.08 -0.73
CA GLU A 201 7.01 -26.85 -0.94
C GLU A 201 8.20 -25.94 -1.27
N GLY A 202 7.99 -24.98 -2.17
CA GLY A 202 8.98 -23.97 -2.54
C GLY A 202 9.09 -22.79 -1.58
N CYS A 203 8.32 -22.76 -0.49
CA CYS A 203 8.28 -21.60 0.41
C CYS A 203 9.42 -21.63 1.44
N PHE A 204 10.25 -20.60 1.46
CA PHE A 204 11.33 -20.41 2.43
C PHE A 204 10.87 -20.18 3.88
N MET A 205 9.55 -20.17 4.11
CA MET A 205 8.93 -20.08 5.45
C MET A 205 8.27 -21.38 5.88
N ASN A 206 8.33 -22.46 5.09
CA ASN A 206 7.53 -23.66 5.33
C ASN A 206 7.79 -24.35 6.68
N ASP A 207 9.02 -24.31 7.16
CA ASP A 207 9.45 -24.90 8.44
C ASP A 207 8.96 -24.14 9.69
N ILE A 208 8.63 -22.84 9.54
CA ILE A 208 8.13 -22.00 10.63
C ILE A 208 6.65 -21.61 10.46
N CYS A 209 6.04 -21.93 9.33
CA CYS A 209 4.67 -21.54 9.01
C CYS A 209 3.66 -22.51 9.64
N VAL A 210 2.79 -22.01 10.53
CA VAL A 210 1.76 -22.82 11.22
C VAL A 210 0.66 -23.36 10.27
N SER A 211 0.57 -22.82 9.05
CA SER A 211 -0.38 -23.23 8.03
C SER A 211 0.25 -23.97 6.85
N ALA A 212 1.55 -24.30 6.93
CA ALA A 212 2.19 -25.06 5.85
C ALA A 212 1.54 -26.44 5.69
N PHE A 213 1.29 -26.80 4.42
CA PHE A 213 0.75 -28.13 4.05
C PHE A 213 -0.65 -28.47 4.63
N LYS A 214 -1.44 -27.44 5.01
CA LYS A 214 -2.83 -27.60 5.50
C LYS A 214 -3.85 -27.24 4.44
#